data_55b345306320913f9748d46457781354
#
_entry.id   55b345306320913f9748d46457781354
#
_cell.length_a   1.000
_cell.length_b   1.000
_cell.length_c   1.000
_cell.angle_alpha   90.00
_cell.angle_beta   90.00
_cell.angle_gamma   90.00
#
_symmetry.space_group_name_H-M   'P 1'
#
loop_
_entity.id
_entity.type
_entity.pdbx_description
1 polymer ?
#
loop_
_entity_poly.entity_id
_entity_poly.type
_entity_poly.pdbx_seq_one_letter_code
_entity_poly.pdbx_strand_id
1 'polypeptide(L)'
;VVSFHRNIITESALRTIVKEEIENQLLIEELNLISEYKLRNFALDVAGLFPGVGEGADVINAIDSAKQGDYISAAFSLVSMIPVAGDIIGKGGKLAMLGSKAAQKSVAVGVAKIMPKATKFFKVLVTKYGKKFPALKKLMPKLQKELEDFVEEATGEAVEAVAQKAKDVSNDQIRKALEKKDDSAGEQILNGKEQAPA
;
A
#
# COMPACT_ATOMS: atom_id res chain seq x y z
N VAL A 1 10.99 15.05 42.76
CA VAL A 1 12.18 15.17 41.89
C VAL A 1 11.78 14.70 40.52
N VAL A 2 11.54 15.64 39.58
CA VAL A 2 11.16 15.33 38.18
C VAL A 2 12.47 15.05 37.43
N SER A 3 12.70 13.77 37.06
CA SER A 3 13.85 13.36 36.29
C SER A 3 13.63 13.75 34.84
N PHE A 4 14.27 14.82 34.36
CA PHE A 4 14.33 15.17 32.95
C PHE A 4 15.29 14.23 32.25
N HIS A 5 14.78 13.19 31.60
CA HIS A 5 15.55 12.43 30.62
C HIS A 5 15.77 13.32 29.40
N ARG A 6 16.96 13.97 29.34
CA ARG A 6 17.42 14.59 28.09
C ARG A 6 17.68 13.46 27.09
N ASN A 7 16.83 13.33 26.09
CA ASN A 7 17.16 12.54 24.91
C ASN A 7 18.34 13.22 24.23
N ILE A 8 19.55 12.75 24.50
CA ILE A 8 20.77 13.23 23.86
C ILE A 8 20.80 12.57 22.47
N ILE A 9 20.49 13.35 21.45
CA ILE A 9 20.68 12.92 20.05
C ILE A 9 22.16 12.75 19.82
N THR A 10 22.63 11.58 19.42
CA THR A 10 24.02 11.34 19.09
C THR A 10 24.41 12.10 17.81
N GLU A 11 25.69 12.44 17.66
CA GLU A 11 26.19 13.10 16.46
C GLU A 11 25.89 12.27 15.18
N SER A 12 26.01 10.96 15.26
CA SER A 12 25.68 10.06 14.14
C SER A 12 24.21 10.13 13.77
N ALA A 13 23.31 10.14 14.76
CA ALA A 13 21.87 10.26 14.52
C ALA A 13 21.54 11.63 13.90
N LEU A 14 22.14 12.71 14.40
CA LEU A 14 21.96 14.03 13.82
C LEU A 14 22.42 14.10 12.36
N ARG A 15 23.60 13.54 12.04
CA ARG A 15 24.12 13.47 10.68
C ARG A 15 23.18 12.69 9.76
N THR A 16 22.58 11.59 10.24
CA THR A 16 21.61 10.80 9.47
C THR A 16 20.36 11.63 9.17
N ILE A 17 19.79 12.30 10.18
CA ILE A 17 18.60 13.14 10.02
C ILE A 17 18.86 14.27 9.02
N VAL A 18 20.00 14.97 9.14
CA VAL A 18 20.37 16.07 8.22
C VAL A 18 20.55 15.55 6.80
N LYS A 19 21.15 14.37 6.61
CA LYS A 19 21.33 13.76 5.30
C LYS A 19 19.99 13.42 4.67
N GLU A 20 19.10 12.78 5.42
CA GLU A 20 17.75 12.42 4.95
C GLU A 20 16.95 13.67 4.56
N GLU A 21 17.04 14.75 5.34
CA GLU A 21 16.36 16.01 5.02
C GLU A 21 16.91 16.64 3.74
N ILE A 22 18.22 16.66 3.54
CA ILE A 22 18.83 17.15 2.30
C ILE A 22 18.38 16.31 1.11
N GLU A 23 18.37 14.98 1.22
CA GLU A 23 17.92 14.09 0.16
C GLU A 23 16.43 14.32 -0.18
N ASN A 24 15.59 14.60 0.83
CA ASN A 24 14.18 14.94 0.65
C ASN A 24 14.01 16.27 -0.10
N GLN A 25 14.73 17.31 0.30
CA GLN A 25 14.65 18.62 -0.35
C GLN A 25 15.10 18.53 -1.82
N LEU A 26 16.19 17.82 -2.10
CA LEU A 26 16.65 17.59 -3.47
C LEU A 26 15.63 16.82 -4.30
N LEU A 27 14.95 15.84 -3.72
CA LEU A 27 13.88 15.10 -4.41
C LEU A 27 12.68 16.01 -4.72
N ILE A 28 12.26 16.84 -3.78
CA ILE A 28 11.18 17.81 -3.97
C ILE A 28 11.54 18.80 -5.10
N GLU A 29 12.77 19.30 -5.11
CA GLU A 29 13.25 20.17 -6.19
C GLU A 29 13.22 19.47 -7.55
N GLU A 30 13.72 18.23 -7.65
CA GLU A 30 13.66 17.43 -8.88
C GLU A 30 12.21 17.21 -9.35
N LEU A 31 11.27 16.98 -8.44
CA LEU A 31 9.84 16.81 -8.76
C LEU A 31 9.23 18.13 -9.25
N ASN A 32 9.59 19.27 -8.65
CA ASN A 32 9.10 20.59 -9.04
C ASN A 32 9.58 21.01 -10.43
N LEU A 33 10.70 20.49 -10.90
CA LEU A 33 11.19 20.72 -12.27
C LEU A 33 10.39 19.97 -13.34
N ILE A 34 9.52 19.02 -12.94
CA ILE A 34 8.64 18.33 -13.88
C ILE A 34 7.49 19.28 -14.26
N SER A 35 7.50 19.76 -15.53
CA SER A 35 6.42 20.61 -16.02
C SER A 35 5.08 19.86 -16.04
N GLU A 36 3.97 20.59 -15.86
CA GLU A 36 2.61 20.01 -15.89
C GLU A 36 2.33 19.21 -17.17
N TYR A 37 2.81 19.69 -18.31
CA TYR A 37 2.67 18.97 -19.58
C TYR A 37 3.36 17.61 -19.54
N LYS A 38 4.59 17.51 -19.01
CA LYS A 38 5.30 16.24 -18.87
C LYS A 38 4.62 15.33 -17.86
N LEU A 39 4.10 15.89 -16.77
CA LEU A 39 3.38 15.15 -15.74
C LEU A 39 2.09 14.54 -16.28
N ARG A 40 1.29 15.31 -17.04
CA ARG A 40 0.05 14.82 -17.67
C ARG A 40 0.34 13.70 -18.66
N ASN A 41 1.36 13.84 -19.51
CA ASN A 41 1.75 12.78 -20.45
C ASN A 41 2.23 11.52 -19.71
N PHE A 42 2.99 11.69 -18.64
CA PHE A 42 3.41 10.57 -17.79
C PHE A 42 2.21 9.87 -17.17
N ALA A 43 1.25 10.62 -16.64
CA ALA A 43 0.04 10.06 -16.05
C ALA A 43 -0.79 9.26 -17.07
N LEU A 44 -0.95 9.77 -18.30
CA LEU A 44 -1.62 9.06 -19.39
C LEU A 44 -0.84 7.79 -19.80
N ASP A 45 0.47 7.88 -19.89
CA ASP A 45 1.34 6.75 -20.21
C ASP A 45 1.22 5.64 -19.16
N VAL A 46 1.18 5.99 -17.85
CA VAL A 46 1.01 5.04 -16.76
C VAL A 46 -0.39 4.43 -16.76
N ALA A 47 -1.44 5.24 -16.94
CA ALA A 47 -2.81 4.75 -17.07
C ALA A 47 -2.97 3.74 -18.22
N GLY A 48 -2.30 3.98 -19.37
CA GLY A 48 -2.30 3.07 -20.50
C GLY A 48 -1.56 1.75 -20.29
N LEU A 49 -0.69 1.66 -19.27
CA LEU A 49 0.02 0.42 -18.94
C LEU A 49 -0.85 -0.62 -18.22
N PHE A 50 -1.87 -0.15 -17.54
CA PHE A 50 -2.68 -0.97 -16.65
C PHE A 50 -4.17 -0.75 -17.00
N PRO A 51 -4.69 -1.47 -18.02
CA PRO A 51 -6.09 -1.38 -18.38
C PRO A 51 -6.98 -1.78 -17.18
N GLY A 52 -7.97 -0.94 -16.86
CA GLY A 52 -8.82 -1.08 -15.67
C GLY A 52 -8.29 -0.39 -14.42
N VAL A 53 -7.16 0.29 -14.52
CA VAL A 53 -6.64 1.19 -13.49
C VAL A 53 -7.31 2.55 -13.63
N GLY A 54 -7.65 3.15 -12.50
CA GLY A 54 -8.29 4.46 -12.43
C GLY A 54 -7.56 5.53 -13.24
N GLU A 55 -8.27 6.62 -13.49
CA GLU A 55 -7.83 7.73 -14.31
C GLU A 55 -6.43 8.20 -13.92
N GLY A 56 -5.62 8.67 -14.87
CA GLY A 56 -4.27 9.21 -14.63
C GLY A 56 -4.17 10.31 -13.56
N ALA A 57 -5.31 10.72 -13.01
CA ALA A 57 -5.43 11.59 -11.85
C ALA A 57 -4.67 11.07 -10.61
N ASP A 58 -4.64 9.76 -10.38
CA ASP A 58 -3.93 9.19 -9.21
C ASP A 58 -2.41 9.34 -9.31
N VAL A 59 -1.86 9.30 -10.52
CA VAL A 59 -0.43 9.60 -10.75
C VAL A 59 -0.13 11.07 -10.47
N ILE A 60 -1.00 11.97 -10.93
CA ILE A 60 -0.85 13.41 -10.70
C ILE A 60 -0.94 13.68 -9.20
N ASN A 61 -1.95 13.14 -8.53
CA ASN A 61 -2.11 13.27 -7.08
C ASN A 61 -0.91 12.73 -6.30
N ALA A 62 -0.34 11.59 -6.73
CA ALA A 62 0.84 11.03 -6.10
C ALA A 62 2.07 11.95 -6.22
N ILE A 63 2.31 12.51 -7.40
CA ILE A 63 3.42 13.44 -7.60
C ILE A 63 3.19 14.75 -6.84
N ASP A 64 1.97 15.28 -6.82
CA ASP A 64 1.66 16.50 -6.09
C ASP A 64 1.76 16.31 -4.56
N SER A 65 1.34 15.17 -4.02
CA SER A 65 1.57 14.82 -2.62
C SER A 65 3.07 14.70 -2.31
N ALA A 66 3.84 14.03 -3.19
CA ALA A 66 5.28 13.90 -3.02
C ALA A 66 6.02 15.25 -3.07
N LYS A 67 5.57 16.20 -3.91
CA LYS A 67 6.10 17.60 -3.93
C LYS A 67 5.87 18.33 -2.62
N GLN A 68 4.79 17.99 -1.91
CA GLN A 68 4.47 18.54 -0.59
C GLN A 68 5.18 17.80 0.55
N GLY A 69 5.99 16.76 0.26
CA GLY A 69 6.64 15.92 1.26
C GLY A 69 5.69 14.88 1.89
N ASP A 70 4.44 14.79 1.45
CA ASP A 70 3.46 13.80 1.91
C ASP A 70 3.63 12.49 1.13
N TYR A 71 4.69 11.76 1.48
CA TYR A 71 5.06 10.53 0.77
C TYR A 71 4.09 9.38 1.03
N ILE A 72 3.46 9.33 2.19
CA ILE A 72 2.47 8.29 2.49
C ILE A 72 1.21 8.47 1.64
N SER A 73 0.68 9.68 1.49
CA SER A 73 -0.44 9.96 0.59
C SER A 73 -0.07 9.71 -0.87
N ALA A 74 1.16 10.04 -1.26
CA ALA A 74 1.68 9.72 -2.59
C ALA A 74 1.72 8.20 -2.84
N ALA A 75 2.19 7.43 -1.85
CA ALA A 75 2.24 5.98 -1.93
C ALA A 75 0.84 5.37 -2.05
N PHE A 76 -0.13 5.81 -1.23
CA PHE A 76 -1.51 5.36 -1.32
C PHE A 76 -2.14 5.69 -2.68
N SER A 77 -1.89 6.87 -3.23
CA SER A 77 -2.39 7.26 -4.55
C SER A 77 -1.85 6.36 -5.67
N LEU A 78 -0.58 5.98 -5.64
CA LEU A 78 -0.02 5.04 -6.62
C LEU A 78 -0.52 3.61 -6.42
N VAL A 79 -0.65 3.17 -5.19
CA VAL A 79 -1.08 1.80 -4.89
C VAL A 79 -2.56 1.60 -5.20
N SER A 80 -3.40 2.64 -5.08
CA SER A 80 -4.82 2.59 -5.48
C SER A 80 -5.02 2.24 -6.96
N MET A 81 -4.01 2.51 -7.80
CA MET A 81 -4.01 2.15 -9.22
C MET A 81 -3.81 0.64 -9.46
N ILE A 82 -3.37 -0.13 -8.48
CA ILE A 82 -3.17 -1.57 -8.65
C ILE A 82 -4.55 -2.25 -8.60
N PRO A 83 -4.95 -3.03 -9.63
CA PRO A 83 -6.18 -3.79 -9.59
C PRO A 83 -6.30 -4.64 -8.33
N VAL A 84 -7.48 -4.66 -7.67
CA VAL A 84 -7.75 -5.27 -6.36
C VAL A 84 -7.28 -4.42 -5.15
N ALA A 85 -6.30 -3.53 -5.31
CA ALA A 85 -5.87 -2.65 -4.22
C ALA A 85 -6.84 -1.48 -4.03
N GLY A 86 -7.44 -0.98 -5.11
CA GLY A 86 -8.40 0.12 -5.09
C GLY A 86 -9.60 -0.14 -4.16
N ASP A 87 -10.09 -1.37 -4.12
CA ASP A 87 -11.19 -1.75 -3.21
C ASP A 87 -10.75 -1.79 -1.73
N ILE A 88 -9.50 -2.12 -1.46
CA ILE A 88 -8.94 -2.24 -0.11
C ILE A 88 -8.50 -0.87 0.43
N ILE A 89 -7.93 -0.02 -0.42
CA ILE A 89 -7.25 1.22 -0.03
C ILE A 89 -8.03 2.46 -0.48
N GLY A 90 -8.73 2.41 -1.61
CA GLY A 90 -9.24 3.59 -2.31
C GLY A 90 -10.20 4.45 -1.48
N LYS A 91 -11.15 3.86 -0.78
CA LYS A 91 -12.07 4.59 0.12
C LYS A 91 -11.59 4.60 1.58
N GLY A 92 -10.76 3.63 1.97
CA GLY A 92 -10.28 3.46 3.34
C GLY A 92 -8.97 4.18 3.64
N GLY A 93 -8.07 4.35 2.68
CA GLY A 93 -6.72 4.83 2.93
C GLY A 93 -6.68 6.25 3.50
N LYS A 94 -7.37 7.20 2.87
CA LYS A 94 -7.45 8.59 3.38
C LYS A 94 -8.24 8.70 4.69
N LEU A 95 -9.31 7.89 4.86
CA LEU A 95 -10.10 7.84 6.08
C LEU A 95 -9.37 7.13 7.23
N ALA A 96 -8.52 6.15 6.94
CA ALA A 96 -7.74 5.46 7.95
C ALA A 96 -6.66 6.35 8.56
N MET A 97 -6.08 7.26 7.80
CA MET A 97 -5.10 8.23 8.32
C MET A 97 -5.71 9.21 9.33
N LEU A 98 -7.03 9.45 9.22
CA LEU A 98 -7.80 10.33 10.11
C LEU A 98 -8.66 9.55 11.13
N GLY A 99 -8.68 8.22 11.04
CA GLY A 99 -9.60 7.35 11.76
C GLY A 99 -9.04 6.70 13.02
N SER A 100 -9.82 5.77 13.56
CA SER A 100 -9.44 5.00 14.75
C SER A 100 -8.28 4.04 14.45
N LYS A 101 -7.52 3.65 15.50
CA LYS A 101 -6.45 2.64 15.41
C LYS A 101 -6.92 1.31 14.76
N ALA A 102 -8.19 0.94 14.95
CA ALA A 102 -8.76 -0.23 14.31
C ALA A 102 -8.88 -0.07 12.79
N ALA A 103 -9.26 1.11 12.31
CA ALA A 103 -9.31 1.42 10.88
C ALA A 103 -7.90 1.43 10.25
N GLN A 104 -6.93 2.04 10.92
CA GLN A 104 -5.52 2.05 10.48
C GLN A 104 -4.98 0.61 10.37
N LYS A 105 -5.22 -0.23 11.38
CA LYS A 105 -4.81 -1.65 11.36
C LYS A 105 -5.45 -2.43 10.22
N SER A 106 -6.74 -2.20 9.94
CA SER A 106 -7.44 -2.85 8.81
C SER A 106 -6.81 -2.50 7.46
N VAL A 107 -6.51 -1.20 7.24
CA VAL A 107 -5.84 -0.73 6.03
C VAL A 107 -4.42 -1.28 5.94
N ALA A 108 -3.67 -1.29 7.04
CA ALA A 108 -2.31 -1.83 7.10
C ALA A 108 -2.25 -3.30 6.68
N VAL A 109 -3.20 -4.13 7.15
CA VAL A 109 -3.34 -5.54 6.71
C VAL A 109 -3.61 -5.61 5.20
N GLY A 110 -4.44 -4.73 4.67
CA GLY A 110 -4.69 -4.62 3.22
C GLY A 110 -3.43 -4.25 2.45
N VAL A 111 -2.69 -3.24 2.92
CA VAL A 111 -1.40 -2.81 2.34
C VAL A 111 -0.40 -3.97 2.35
N ALA A 112 -0.24 -4.67 3.48
CA ALA A 112 0.68 -5.81 3.56
C ALA A 112 0.39 -6.90 2.52
N LYS A 113 -0.90 -7.20 2.27
CA LYS A 113 -1.31 -8.18 1.24
C LYS A 113 -0.92 -7.77 -0.17
N ILE A 114 -0.94 -6.48 -0.48
CA ILE A 114 -0.67 -5.97 -1.83
C ILE A 114 0.79 -5.56 -2.03
N MET A 115 1.61 -5.48 -0.97
CA MET A 115 3.02 -5.07 -1.06
C MET A 115 3.83 -5.77 -2.16
N PRO A 116 3.72 -7.10 -2.39
CA PRO A 116 4.43 -7.75 -3.48
C PRO A 116 4.04 -7.22 -4.86
N LYS A 117 2.77 -6.83 -5.05
CA LYS A 117 2.28 -6.21 -6.28
C LYS A 117 2.75 -4.75 -6.39
N ALA A 118 2.70 -4.01 -5.29
CA ALA A 118 3.18 -2.63 -5.23
C ALA A 118 4.66 -2.53 -5.57
N THR A 119 5.50 -3.39 -4.99
CA THR A 119 6.94 -3.46 -5.29
C THR A 119 7.21 -3.74 -6.77
N LYS A 120 6.45 -4.67 -7.38
CA LYS A 120 6.56 -4.95 -8.82
C LYS A 120 6.14 -3.75 -9.66
N PHE A 121 5.04 -3.10 -9.29
CA PHE A 121 4.54 -1.91 -9.95
C PHE A 121 5.56 -0.77 -9.91
N PHE A 122 6.14 -0.46 -8.75
CA PHE A 122 7.18 0.57 -8.59
C PHE A 122 8.42 0.25 -9.44
N LYS A 123 8.86 -1.01 -9.47
CA LYS A 123 9.96 -1.44 -10.33
C LYS A 123 9.67 -1.20 -11.82
N VAL A 124 8.45 -1.49 -12.28
CA VAL A 124 8.03 -1.22 -13.67
C VAL A 124 8.10 0.28 -13.97
N LEU A 125 7.61 1.14 -13.08
CA LEU A 125 7.67 2.58 -13.25
C LEU A 125 9.11 3.09 -13.37
N VAL A 126 10.00 2.64 -12.48
CA VAL A 126 11.43 3.01 -12.52
C VAL A 126 12.09 2.50 -13.80
N THR A 127 11.84 1.27 -14.20
CA THR A 127 12.47 0.67 -15.39
C THR A 127 12.03 1.38 -16.67
N LYS A 128 10.73 1.65 -16.81
CA LYS A 128 10.16 2.21 -18.04
C LYS A 128 10.37 3.72 -18.14
N TYR A 129 10.23 4.42 -17.04
CA TYR A 129 10.21 5.89 -17.02
C TYR A 129 11.40 6.54 -16.30
N GLY A 130 12.22 5.79 -15.57
CA GLY A 130 13.32 6.34 -14.77
C GLY A 130 14.45 7.00 -15.59
N LYS A 131 14.51 6.77 -16.91
CA LYS A 131 15.39 7.55 -17.81
C LYS A 131 14.81 8.92 -18.14
N LYS A 132 13.47 8.98 -18.35
CA LYS A 132 12.73 10.21 -18.69
C LYS A 132 12.48 11.08 -17.45
N PHE A 133 12.29 10.43 -16.30
CA PHE A 133 12.03 11.07 -15.00
C PHE A 133 12.96 10.47 -13.94
N PRO A 134 14.19 11.00 -13.80
CA PRO A 134 15.19 10.47 -12.86
C PRO A 134 14.71 10.47 -11.40
N ALA A 135 13.89 11.43 -11.00
CA ALA A 135 13.28 11.52 -9.67
C ALA A 135 12.53 10.23 -9.26
N LEU A 136 11.97 9.47 -10.20
CA LEU A 136 11.27 8.21 -9.89
C LEU A 136 12.19 7.16 -9.26
N LYS A 137 13.49 7.18 -9.58
CA LYS A 137 14.46 6.24 -9.01
C LYS A 137 14.66 6.46 -7.51
N LYS A 138 14.48 7.70 -7.03
CA LYS A 138 14.57 8.07 -5.62
C LYS A 138 13.18 7.96 -4.96
N LEU A 139 12.14 8.40 -5.67
CA LEU A 139 10.78 8.44 -5.15
C LEU A 139 10.21 7.03 -4.89
N MET A 140 10.32 6.09 -5.84
CA MET A 140 9.67 4.78 -5.68
C MET A 140 10.16 3.97 -4.47
N PRO A 141 11.48 3.86 -4.19
CA PRO A 141 11.95 3.21 -2.96
C PRO A 141 11.47 3.91 -1.70
N LYS A 142 11.40 5.26 -1.73
CA LYS A 142 10.89 6.03 -0.59
C LYS A 142 9.41 5.73 -0.34
N LEU A 143 8.57 5.74 -1.37
CA LEU A 143 7.14 5.41 -1.23
C LEU A 143 6.93 3.97 -0.74
N GLN A 144 7.79 3.04 -1.18
CA GLN A 144 7.73 1.67 -0.67
C GLN A 144 8.04 1.63 0.82
N LYS A 145 9.08 2.32 1.26
CA LYS A 145 9.44 2.40 2.69
C LYS A 145 8.32 3.01 3.52
N GLU A 146 7.70 4.09 3.06
CA GLU A 146 6.57 4.72 3.77
C GLU A 146 5.38 3.75 3.98
N LEU A 147 5.11 2.87 2.99
CA LEU A 147 4.09 1.83 3.14
C LEU A 147 4.50 0.76 4.15
N GLU A 148 5.78 0.38 4.17
CA GLU A 148 6.33 -0.59 5.12
C GLU A 148 6.26 -0.02 6.54
N ASP A 149 6.73 1.21 6.74
CA ASP A 149 6.70 1.93 8.01
C ASP A 149 5.25 2.10 8.52
N PHE A 150 4.30 2.44 7.63
CA PHE A 150 2.88 2.51 7.99
C PHE A 150 2.31 1.18 8.49
N VAL A 151 2.65 0.07 7.84
CA VAL A 151 2.19 -1.26 8.27
C VAL A 151 2.77 -1.60 9.64
N GLU A 152 4.06 -1.35 9.84
CA GLU A 152 4.75 -1.63 11.09
C GLU A 152 4.19 -0.78 12.24
N GLU A 153 3.98 0.52 12.01
CA GLU A 153 3.41 1.43 13.01
C GLU A 153 1.98 1.03 13.41
N ALA A 154 1.13 0.70 12.42
CA ALA A 154 -0.27 0.39 12.66
C ALA A 154 -0.48 -1.00 13.28
N THR A 155 0.41 -1.96 13.05
CA THR A 155 0.25 -3.37 13.47
C THR A 155 1.22 -3.79 14.57
N GLY A 156 2.36 -3.12 14.71
CA GLY A 156 3.50 -3.53 15.54
C GLY A 156 4.28 -4.71 14.96
N GLU A 157 4.08 -5.04 13.69
CA GLU A 157 4.68 -6.21 13.05
C GLU A 157 5.20 -5.86 11.64
N ALA A 158 6.28 -6.50 11.22
CA ALA A 158 6.80 -6.35 9.87
C ALA A 158 5.80 -6.82 8.80
N VAL A 159 5.88 -6.22 7.61
CA VAL A 159 4.94 -6.43 6.49
C VAL A 159 4.76 -7.90 6.16
N GLU A 160 5.84 -8.68 6.11
CA GLU A 160 5.84 -10.10 5.77
C GLU A 160 5.04 -10.92 6.78
N ALA A 161 5.20 -10.63 8.07
CA ALA A 161 4.47 -11.31 9.15
C ALA A 161 2.97 -11.00 9.08
N VAL A 162 2.60 -9.75 8.84
CA VAL A 162 1.21 -9.31 8.67
C VAL A 162 0.59 -9.97 7.43
N ALA A 163 1.32 -9.99 6.31
CA ALA A 163 0.87 -10.59 5.06
C ALA A 163 0.66 -12.10 5.19
N GLN A 164 1.54 -12.80 5.91
CA GLN A 164 1.41 -14.24 6.14
C GLN A 164 0.20 -14.55 7.02
N LYS A 165 0.04 -13.88 8.16
CA LYS A 165 -1.14 -14.04 9.03
C LYS A 165 -2.44 -13.80 8.29
N ALA A 166 -2.47 -12.80 7.41
CA ALA A 166 -3.64 -12.48 6.60
C ALA A 166 -3.99 -13.56 5.56
N LYS A 167 -2.99 -14.29 5.03
CA LYS A 167 -3.20 -15.46 4.15
C LYS A 167 -3.72 -16.65 4.95
N ASP A 168 -3.16 -16.92 6.11
CA ASP A 168 -3.51 -18.06 6.95
C ASP A 168 -4.97 -17.94 7.43
N VAL A 169 -5.40 -16.75 7.87
CA VAL A 169 -6.80 -16.49 8.22
C VAL A 169 -7.73 -16.69 7.03
N SER A 170 -7.33 -16.23 5.82
CA SER A 170 -8.15 -16.44 4.61
C SER A 170 -8.28 -17.91 4.26
N ASN A 171 -7.21 -18.70 4.37
CA ASN A 171 -7.21 -20.13 4.09
C ASN A 171 -8.07 -20.91 5.10
N ASP A 172 -8.01 -20.54 6.38
CA ASP A 172 -8.85 -21.19 7.42
C ASP A 172 -10.33 -20.88 7.23
N GLN A 173 -10.69 -19.67 6.81
CA GLN A 173 -12.06 -19.32 6.44
C GLN A 173 -12.57 -20.10 5.23
N ILE A 174 -11.74 -20.29 4.21
CA ILE A 174 -12.08 -21.10 3.03
C ILE A 174 -12.28 -22.57 3.44
N ARG A 175 -11.39 -23.11 4.28
CA ARG A 175 -11.51 -24.48 4.79
C ARG A 175 -12.80 -24.69 5.57
N LYS A 176 -13.13 -23.79 6.49
CA LYS A 176 -14.40 -23.84 7.26
C LYS A 176 -15.65 -23.72 6.38
N ALA A 177 -15.57 -22.94 5.29
CA ALA A 177 -16.66 -22.83 4.34
C ALA A 177 -16.86 -24.12 3.51
N LEU A 178 -15.78 -24.82 3.17
CA LEU A 178 -15.82 -26.12 2.48
C LEU A 178 -16.34 -27.21 3.39
N GLU A 179 -15.89 -27.28 4.64
CA GLU A 179 -16.36 -28.23 5.65
C GLU A 179 -17.89 -28.10 5.87
N LYS A 180 -18.40 -26.85 6.01
CA LYS A 180 -19.88 -26.62 6.12
C LYS A 180 -20.66 -27.05 4.88
N LYS A 181 -20.06 -27.06 3.70
CA LYS A 181 -20.74 -27.48 2.46
C LYS A 181 -20.81 -29.01 2.35
N ASP A 182 -19.82 -29.71 2.86
CA ASP A 182 -19.81 -31.17 2.91
C ASP A 182 -20.85 -31.70 3.91
N ASP A 183 -20.97 -31.06 5.08
CA ASP A 183 -22.02 -31.44 6.08
C ASP A 183 -23.43 -31.24 5.52
N SER A 184 -23.68 -30.13 4.80
CA SER A 184 -24.99 -29.86 4.20
C SER A 184 -25.36 -30.83 3.05
N ALA A 185 -24.35 -31.29 2.29
CA ALA A 185 -24.55 -32.28 1.23
C ALA A 185 -24.83 -33.68 1.81
N GLY A 186 -24.21 -34.01 2.95
CA GLY A 186 -24.46 -35.27 3.67
C GLY A 186 -25.87 -35.35 4.24
N GLU A 187 -26.41 -34.29 4.82
CA GLU A 187 -27.79 -34.23 5.34
C GLU A 187 -28.85 -34.36 4.24
N GLN A 188 -28.64 -33.79 3.07
CA GLN A 188 -29.58 -33.92 1.95
C GLN A 188 -29.63 -35.33 1.38
N ILE A 189 -28.54 -36.08 1.42
CA ILE A 189 -28.51 -37.49 0.97
C ILE A 189 -29.19 -38.39 1.97
N LEU A 190 -29.11 -38.14 3.27
CA LEU A 190 -29.75 -38.92 4.32
C LEU A 190 -31.26 -38.67 4.35
N ASN A 191 -31.72 -37.46 4.13
CA ASN A 191 -33.15 -37.12 4.13
C ASN A 191 -33.88 -37.45 2.83
N GLY A 192 -33.17 -37.73 1.73
CA GLY A 192 -33.72 -38.09 0.43
C GLY A 192 -34.09 -39.58 0.25
N LYS A 193 -33.80 -40.45 1.23
CA LYS A 193 -34.05 -41.90 1.11
C LYS A 193 -35.36 -42.40 1.71
N GLU A 194 -36.25 -41.55 2.22
CA GLU A 194 -37.47 -41.96 2.92
C GLU A 194 -38.77 -41.58 2.21
N GLN A 195 -38.78 -41.55 0.89
CA GLN A 195 -40.03 -41.50 0.11
C GLN A 195 -39.95 -42.44 -1.08
N ALA A 196 -40.18 -43.74 -0.84
CA ALA A 196 -40.62 -44.67 -1.87
C ALA A 196 -42.16 -44.72 -1.85
N PRO A 197 -42.88 -44.53 -2.97
CA PRO A 197 -44.32 -44.63 -3.02
C PRO A 197 -44.77 -46.08 -2.94
N ALA A 198 -45.85 -46.30 -2.20
CA ALA A 198 -46.62 -47.54 -2.15
C ALA A 198 -47.43 -47.76 -3.43
#